data_80a2309c736fe201c23eab645606aa6f
#
_entry.id   80a2309c736fe201c23eab645606aa6f
#
_cell.length_a   1.000
_cell.length_b   1.000
_cell.length_c   1.000
_cell.angle_alpha   90.00
_cell.angle_beta   90.00
_cell.angle_gamma   90.00
#
_symmetry.space_group_name_H-M   'P 1'
#
loop_
_entity.id
_entity.type
_entity.pdbx_description
1 polymer ?
#
loop_
_entity_poly.entity_id
_entity_poly.type
_entity_poly.pdbx_seq_one_letter_code
_entity_poly.pdbx_strand_id
1 'polypeptide(L)'
;MDNKQFISRLGKRLNRENAEVSTLVEGLCKVYRECGSELDSIAIPGFGTFKSVKTDEVIVFDETIGKRTLLPPAIRMEFAPSIVLRKKMTKQ
;
A
#
# COMPACT_ATOMS: atom_id res chain seq x y z
N MET A 1 1.14 1.02 -16.15
CA MET A 1 0.98 2.49 -16.04
C MET A 1 2.07 3.02 -15.12
N ASP A 2 2.91 3.91 -15.63
CA ASP A 2 3.96 4.52 -14.82
C ASP A 2 3.44 5.71 -14.01
N ASN A 3 4.31 6.35 -13.24
CA ASN A 3 3.90 7.47 -12.38
C ASN A 3 3.35 8.65 -13.17
N LYS A 4 3.94 8.99 -14.30
CA LYS A 4 3.47 10.09 -15.14
C LYS A 4 2.07 9.82 -15.68
N GLN A 5 1.84 8.61 -16.16
CA GLN A 5 0.54 8.19 -16.66
C GLN A 5 -0.51 8.19 -15.57
N PHE A 6 -0.14 7.72 -14.38
CA PHE A 6 -1.03 7.70 -13.24
C PHE A 6 -1.45 9.12 -12.83
N ILE A 7 -0.48 10.02 -12.67
CA ILE A 7 -0.74 11.41 -12.29
C ILE A 7 -1.60 12.11 -13.34
N SER A 8 -1.30 11.91 -14.63
CA SER A 8 -2.07 12.52 -15.72
C SER A 8 -3.51 12.02 -15.74
N ARG A 9 -3.71 10.72 -15.60
CA ARG A 9 -5.05 10.13 -15.58
C ARG A 9 -5.85 10.59 -14.36
N LEU A 10 -5.21 10.65 -13.20
CA LEU A 10 -5.86 11.12 -11.98
C LEU A 10 -6.23 12.61 -12.10
N GLY A 11 -5.34 13.41 -12.66
CA GLY A 11 -5.60 14.83 -12.91
C GLY A 11 -6.83 15.06 -13.79
N LYS A 12 -6.97 14.27 -14.85
CA LYS A 12 -8.14 14.34 -15.73
C LYS A 12 -9.43 13.99 -14.99
N ARG A 13 -9.37 12.94 -14.17
CA ARG A 13 -10.54 12.51 -13.38
C ARG A 13 -10.95 13.56 -12.35
N LEU A 14 -9.99 14.25 -11.74
CA LEU A 14 -10.23 15.27 -10.72
C LEU A 14 -10.42 16.66 -11.31
N ASN A 15 -10.16 16.84 -12.61
CA ASN A 15 -10.13 18.14 -13.28
C ASN A 15 -9.15 19.08 -12.57
N ARG A 16 -7.94 18.58 -12.32
CA ARG A 16 -6.85 19.29 -11.66
C ARG A 16 -5.57 19.21 -12.46
N GLU A 17 -4.68 20.18 -12.25
CA GLU A 17 -3.38 20.17 -12.91
C GLU A 17 -2.47 19.08 -12.35
N ASN A 18 -1.58 18.56 -13.19
CA ASN A 18 -0.66 17.48 -12.80
C ASN A 18 0.22 17.87 -11.61
N ALA A 19 0.68 19.11 -11.54
CA ALA A 19 1.50 19.58 -10.42
C ALA A 19 0.74 19.50 -9.09
N GLU A 20 -0.53 19.88 -9.09
CA GLU A 20 -1.38 19.81 -7.91
C GLU A 20 -1.64 18.37 -7.50
N VAL A 21 -1.95 17.50 -8.47
CA VAL A 21 -2.18 16.08 -8.21
C VAL A 21 -0.93 15.42 -7.64
N SER A 22 0.23 15.76 -8.18
CA SER A 22 1.52 15.24 -7.70
C SER A 22 1.74 15.57 -6.23
N THR A 23 1.42 16.80 -5.83
CA THR A 23 1.51 17.23 -4.44
C THR A 23 0.56 16.45 -3.53
N LEU A 24 -0.67 16.20 -4.01
CA LEU A 24 -1.66 15.41 -3.26
C LEU A 24 -1.19 13.96 -3.07
N VAL A 25 -0.64 13.36 -4.12
CA VAL A 25 -0.12 11.99 -4.05
C VAL A 25 1.07 11.89 -3.11
N GLU A 26 1.96 12.88 -3.13
CA GLU A 26 3.08 12.93 -2.18
C GLU A 26 2.62 13.00 -0.74
N GLY A 27 1.59 13.81 -0.48
CA GLY A 27 0.97 13.90 0.86
C GLY A 27 0.40 12.57 1.31
N LEU A 28 -0.28 11.87 0.40
CA LEU A 28 -0.81 10.53 0.68
C LEU A 28 0.31 9.56 1.02
N CYS A 29 1.41 9.59 0.27
CA CYS A 29 2.56 8.71 0.52
C CYS A 29 3.19 8.97 1.88
N LYS A 30 3.25 10.23 2.31
CA LYS A 30 3.78 10.59 3.64
C LYS A 30 2.91 10.02 4.76
N VAL A 31 1.59 10.20 4.65
CA VAL A 31 0.64 9.66 5.63
C VAL A 31 0.70 8.14 5.67
N TYR A 32 0.79 7.50 4.50
CA TYR A 32 0.91 6.06 4.39
C TYR A 32 2.16 5.54 5.11
N ARG A 33 3.28 6.25 4.95
CA ARG A 33 4.54 5.89 5.59
C ARG A 33 4.47 6.06 7.11
N GLU A 34 3.88 7.14 7.59
CA GLU A 34 3.65 7.38 9.02
C GLU A 34 2.78 6.28 9.63
N CYS A 35 1.71 5.93 8.94
CA CYS A 35 0.81 4.87 9.35
C CYS A 35 1.55 3.53 9.49
N GLY A 36 2.42 3.20 8.52
CA GLY A 36 3.23 2.00 8.59
C GLY A 36 4.15 1.97 9.81
N SER A 37 4.82 3.09 10.08
CA SER A 37 5.74 3.21 11.22
C SER A 37 5.03 3.09 12.57
N GLU A 38 3.80 3.57 12.66
CA GLU A 38 3.01 3.55 13.89
C GLU A 38 2.18 2.28 14.06
N LEU A 39 2.25 1.35 13.13
CA LEU A 39 1.43 0.12 13.10
C LEU A 39 -0.06 0.42 13.16
N ASP A 40 -0.45 1.46 12.45
CA ASP A 40 -1.83 1.94 12.39
C ASP A 40 -2.51 1.47 11.11
N SER A 41 -3.76 1.85 10.91
CA SER A 41 -4.52 1.52 9.72
C SER A 41 -5.16 2.75 9.11
N ILE A 42 -5.40 2.70 7.78
CA ILE A 42 -6.09 3.76 7.06
C ILE A 42 -7.33 3.17 6.43
N ALA A 43 -8.50 3.60 6.85
CA ALA A 43 -9.77 3.15 6.30
C ALA A 43 -10.33 4.21 5.35
N ILE A 44 -10.61 3.80 4.11
CA ILE A 44 -11.19 4.67 3.10
C ILE A 44 -12.55 4.09 2.72
N PRO A 45 -13.67 4.75 3.10
CA PRO A 45 -15.01 4.23 2.84
C PRO A 45 -15.23 3.96 1.35
N GLY A 46 -15.79 2.80 1.04
CA GLY A 46 -16.06 2.37 -0.33
C GLY A 46 -14.84 1.92 -1.12
N PHE A 47 -13.65 2.04 -0.55
CA PHE A 47 -12.41 1.62 -1.20
C PHE A 47 -11.78 0.44 -0.48
N GLY A 48 -11.41 0.60 0.77
CA GLY A 48 -10.81 -0.47 1.55
C GLY A 48 -10.01 0.06 2.72
N THR A 49 -9.23 -0.83 3.31
CA THR A 49 -8.40 -0.51 4.48
C THR A 49 -6.96 -0.91 4.22
N PHE A 50 -6.04 0.01 4.43
CA PHE A 50 -4.61 -0.26 4.48
C PHE A 50 -4.23 -0.55 5.91
N LYS A 51 -3.58 -1.68 6.16
CA LYS A 51 -3.24 -2.14 7.49
C LYS A 51 -1.74 -2.40 7.58
N SER A 52 -1.12 -1.90 8.63
CA SER A 52 0.28 -2.16 8.91
C SER A 52 0.40 -3.42 9.78
N VAL A 53 1.18 -4.36 9.32
CA VAL A 53 1.38 -5.64 10.03
C VAL A 53 2.86 -5.83 10.31
N LYS A 54 3.19 -6.13 11.56
CA LYS A 54 4.54 -6.44 11.95
C LYS A 54 4.73 -7.95 11.95
N THR A 55 5.76 -8.41 11.25
CA THR A 55 6.17 -9.81 11.30
C THR A 55 7.31 -9.97 12.28
N ASP A 56 7.25 -11.02 13.10
CA ASP A 56 8.32 -11.32 14.04
C ASP A 56 9.53 -11.94 13.35
N GLU A 57 10.63 -12.05 14.09
CA GLU A 57 11.80 -12.77 13.62
C GLU A 57 11.44 -14.19 13.21
N VAL A 58 11.94 -14.63 12.08
CA VAL A 58 11.72 -15.97 11.55
C VAL A 58 13.07 -16.61 11.25
N ILE A 59 13.23 -17.85 11.71
CA ILE A 59 14.40 -18.65 11.38
C ILE A 59 14.04 -19.51 10.18
N VAL A 60 14.77 -19.32 9.08
CA VAL A 60 14.58 -20.07 7.85
C VAL A 60 15.79 -21.00 7.67
N PHE A 61 15.51 -22.27 7.46
CA PHE A 61 16.56 -23.25 7.16
C PHE A 61 16.72 -23.39 5.66
N ASP A 62 17.93 -23.10 5.18
CA ASP A 62 18.26 -23.27 3.77
C ASP A 62 18.92 -24.62 3.57
N GLU A 63 18.22 -25.55 2.94
CA GLU A 63 18.69 -26.91 2.70
C GLU A 63 19.88 -26.92 1.74
N THR A 64 19.97 -25.95 0.83
CA THR A 64 21.04 -25.89 -0.17
C THR A 64 22.39 -25.66 0.48
N ILE A 65 22.45 -24.79 1.48
CA ILE A 65 23.71 -24.47 2.17
C ILE A 65 23.79 -25.08 3.57
N GLY A 66 22.73 -25.72 4.04
CA GLY A 66 22.67 -26.35 5.35
C GLY A 66 22.77 -25.38 6.50
N LYS A 67 22.37 -24.11 6.31
CA LYS A 67 22.46 -23.07 7.33
C LYS A 67 21.10 -22.53 7.69
N ARG A 68 20.96 -22.11 8.95
CA ARG A 68 19.79 -21.37 9.40
C ARG A 68 20.05 -19.89 9.22
N THR A 69 19.07 -19.19 8.65
CA THR A 69 19.13 -17.75 8.45
C THR A 69 18.06 -17.11 9.32
N LEU A 70 18.46 -16.11 10.10
CA LEU A 70 17.53 -15.31 10.88
C LEU A 70 17.03 -14.16 10.03
N LEU A 71 15.72 -14.13 9.77
CA LEU A 71 15.09 -13.01 9.10
C LEU A 71 14.63 -12.02 10.17
N PRO A 72 15.06 -10.75 10.10
CA PRO A 72 14.69 -9.75 11.10
C PRO A 72 13.20 -9.43 11.04
N PRO A 73 12.64 -8.84 12.11
CA PRO A 73 11.27 -8.36 12.07
C PRO A 73 11.10 -7.32 10.99
N ALA A 74 9.96 -7.34 10.32
CA ALA A 74 9.65 -6.40 9.25
C ALA A 74 8.24 -5.85 9.40
N ILE A 75 8.01 -4.64 8.87
CA ILE A 75 6.69 -4.04 8.80
C ILE A 75 6.22 -4.16 7.36
N ARG A 76 5.01 -4.67 7.18
CA ARG A 76 4.40 -4.86 5.87
C ARG A 76 3.05 -4.15 5.85
N MET A 77 2.77 -3.47 4.74
CA MET A 77 1.45 -2.88 4.53
C MET A 77 0.59 -3.83 3.70
N GLU A 78 -0.60 -4.13 4.20
CA GLU A 78 -1.58 -4.97 3.53
C GLU A 78 -2.79 -4.14 3.16
N PHE A 79 -3.39 -4.46 2.02
CA PHE A 79 -4.62 -3.80 1.58
C PHE A 79 -5.76 -4.81 1.54
N ALA A 80 -6.85 -4.47 2.24
CA ALA A 80 -8.08 -5.23 2.21
C ALA A 80 -9.16 -4.40 1.50
N PRO A 81 -9.56 -4.77 0.27
CA PRO A 81 -10.59 -4.02 -0.45
C PRO A 81 -11.95 -4.14 0.23
N SER A 82 -12.74 -3.07 0.16
CA SER A 82 -14.10 -3.08 0.70
C SER A 82 -15.00 -4.00 -0.14
N ILE A 83 -16.11 -4.42 0.46
CA ILE A 83 -17.11 -5.24 -0.26
C ILE A 83 -17.64 -4.48 -1.48
N VAL A 84 -17.86 -3.19 -1.34
CA VAL A 84 -18.35 -2.34 -2.43
C VAL A 84 -17.35 -2.31 -3.59
N LEU A 85 -16.07 -2.12 -3.29
CA LEU A 85 -15.02 -2.12 -4.30
C LEU A 85 -14.89 -3.47 -4.99
N ARG A 86 -14.93 -4.56 -4.24
CA ARG A 86 -14.87 -5.92 -4.80
C ARG A 86 -16.01 -6.17 -5.79
N LYS A 87 -17.22 -5.77 -5.44
CA LYS A 87 -18.39 -5.93 -6.31
C LYS A 87 -18.23 -5.14 -7.60
N LYS A 88 -17.71 -3.92 -7.53
CA LYS A 88 -17.48 -3.09 -8.72
C LYS A 88 -16.41 -3.67 -9.63
N MET A 89 -15.37 -4.27 -9.06
CA MET A 89 -14.25 -4.83 -9.83
C MET A 89 -14.62 -6.16 -10.48
N THR A 90 -15.47 -6.96 -9.86
CA THR A 90 -15.87 -8.26 -10.38
C THR A 90 -17.10 -8.21 -11.29
N LYS A 91 -17.84 -7.12 -11.24
CA LYS A 91 -19.01 -6.90 -12.07
C LYS A 91 -18.60 -6.36 -13.44
N GLN A 92 -18.63 -7.22 -14.42
CA GLN A 92 -18.33 -6.81 -15.81
C GLN A 92 -19.44 -7.25 -16.74
#